data_eceec435f297b89b30e9df4564346ce4
#
_entry.id   eceec435f297b89b30e9df4564346ce4
#
_cell.length_a   1.000
_cell.length_b   1.000
_cell.length_c   1.000
_cell.angle_alpha   90.00
_cell.angle_beta   90.00
_cell.angle_gamma   90.00
#
_symmetry.space_group_name_H-M   'P 1'
#
loop_
_entity.id
_entity.type
_entity.pdbx_description
1 polymer ?
#
loop_
_entity_poly.entity_id
_entity_poly.type
_entity_poly.pdbx_seq_one_letter_code
_entity_poly.pdbx_strand_id
1 'polypeptide(L)'
;DPASKMGAMVDAHHTSRVMRFIEAGKKSARLVTGGEQVTVNGRGSFVQPTIFDNVSPEDTLARDEIFGPVLSVITFDDEEEAIRMANDSIYGLAASVWTDSLSRAHRVAGRLRAGTVSVNTVDALSPMTPFGGIKQSDKYTALKTTWIKYWQIGRAA
;
A
#
# COMPACT_ATOMS: atom_id res chain seq x y z
N ASP A 1 23.73 -6.35 6.00
CA ASP A 1 24.30 -5.09 6.44
C ASP A 1 23.22 -4.30 7.17
N PRO A 2 23.44 -3.87 8.44
CA PRO A 2 22.48 -3.04 9.21
C PRO A 2 22.13 -1.70 8.53
N ALA A 3 22.98 -1.22 7.62
CA ALA A 3 22.72 0.00 6.83
C ALA A 3 21.76 -0.23 5.64
N SER A 4 21.44 -1.48 5.32
CA SER A 4 20.53 -1.78 4.22
C SER A 4 19.10 -1.37 4.58
N LYS A 5 18.47 -0.55 3.74
CA LYS A 5 17.10 -0.05 3.95
C LYS A 5 16.04 -1.03 3.45
N MET A 6 16.41 -1.99 2.61
CA MET A 6 15.52 -3.00 2.07
C MET A 6 16.21 -4.35 2.03
N GLY A 7 15.54 -5.38 2.51
CA GLY A 7 16.00 -6.76 2.52
C GLY A 7 15.71 -7.51 1.21
N ALA A 8 16.12 -8.77 1.19
CA ALA A 8 15.77 -9.69 0.12
C ALA A 8 14.31 -10.10 0.19
N MET A 9 13.76 -10.54 -0.94
CA MET A 9 12.50 -11.28 -0.99
C MET A 9 12.68 -12.63 -0.27
N VAL A 10 11.57 -13.21 0.20
CA VAL A 10 11.60 -14.43 1.02
C VAL A 10 12.26 -15.61 0.29
N ASP A 11 12.01 -15.75 -1.01
CA ASP A 11 12.59 -16.80 -1.85
C ASP A 11 12.55 -16.45 -3.34
N ALA A 12 13.10 -17.34 -4.17
CA ALA A 12 13.14 -17.18 -5.62
C ALA A 12 11.74 -17.31 -6.27
N HIS A 13 10.84 -18.12 -5.71
CA HIS A 13 9.47 -18.26 -6.21
C HIS A 13 8.69 -16.96 -6.05
N HIS A 14 8.77 -16.37 -4.85
CA HIS A 14 8.14 -15.08 -4.57
C HIS A 14 8.75 -13.96 -5.43
N THR A 15 10.07 -13.93 -5.59
CA THR A 15 10.76 -13.00 -6.50
C THR A 15 10.20 -13.12 -7.91
N SER A 16 10.08 -14.34 -8.44
CA SER A 16 9.54 -14.57 -9.78
C SER A 16 8.09 -14.10 -9.90
N ARG A 17 7.27 -14.25 -8.84
CA ARG A 17 5.91 -13.72 -8.80
C ARG A 17 5.91 -12.19 -8.91
N VAL A 18 6.71 -11.51 -8.10
CA VAL A 18 6.82 -10.03 -8.13
C VAL A 18 7.30 -9.55 -9.50
N MET A 19 8.31 -10.20 -10.07
CA MET A 19 8.82 -9.85 -11.40
C MET A 19 7.76 -10.01 -12.49
N ARG A 20 6.85 -10.99 -12.41
CA ARG A 20 5.73 -11.11 -13.37
C ARG A 20 4.80 -9.90 -13.31
N PHE A 21 4.49 -9.37 -12.12
CA PHE A 21 3.72 -8.13 -12.00
C PHE A 21 4.47 -6.94 -12.60
N ILE A 22 5.76 -6.82 -12.34
CA ILE A 22 6.59 -5.76 -12.90
C ILE A 22 6.60 -5.82 -14.43
N GLU A 23 6.81 -7.00 -15.01
CA GLU A 23 6.82 -7.17 -16.48
C GLU A 23 5.44 -6.93 -17.11
N ALA A 24 4.37 -7.27 -16.41
CA ALA A 24 3.02 -6.90 -16.85
C ALA A 24 2.82 -5.38 -16.79
N GLY A 25 3.20 -4.75 -15.70
CA GLY A 25 3.09 -3.31 -15.49
C GLY A 25 3.89 -2.48 -16.48
N LYS A 26 5.07 -2.94 -16.92
CA LYS A 26 5.84 -2.27 -18.00
C LYS A 26 5.06 -2.14 -19.31
N LYS A 27 4.01 -2.94 -19.51
CA LYS A 27 3.19 -2.91 -20.73
C LYS A 27 1.95 -2.01 -20.59
N SER A 28 1.47 -1.79 -19.37
CA SER A 28 0.21 -1.09 -19.10
C SER A 28 0.38 0.28 -18.44
N ALA A 29 1.54 0.54 -17.81
CA ALA A 29 1.79 1.74 -17.05
C ALA A 29 3.20 2.31 -17.31
N ARG A 30 3.46 3.52 -16.87
CA ARG A 30 4.77 4.16 -17.02
C ARG A 30 5.70 3.75 -15.87
N LEU A 31 6.75 2.97 -16.18
CA LEU A 31 7.81 2.71 -15.22
C LEU A 31 8.63 3.98 -14.97
N VAL A 32 8.67 4.44 -13.73
CA VAL A 32 9.41 5.63 -13.31
C VAL A 32 10.82 5.27 -12.85
N THR A 33 10.96 4.19 -12.06
CA THR A 33 12.24 3.71 -11.55
C THR A 33 12.15 2.25 -11.15
N GLY A 34 13.31 1.59 -11.03
CA GLY A 34 13.41 0.19 -10.64
C GLY A 34 13.05 -0.77 -11.77
N GLY A 35 12.35 -1.83 -11.44
CA GLY A 35 11.84 -2.80 -12.40
C GLY A 35 12.76 -3.97 -12.69
N GLU A 36 13.86 -4.13 -11.92
CA GLU A 36 14.84 -5.17 -12.15
C GLU A 36 15.07 -6.04 -10.91
N GLN A 37 15.32 -7.31 -11.14
CA GLN A 37 15.88 -8.18 -10.12
C GLN A 37 17.39 -7.92 -9.99
N VAL A 38 17.88 -7.93 -8.76
CA VAL A 38 19.29 -7.67 -8.44
C VAL A 38 19.85 -8.83 -7.62
N THR A 39 21.11 -9.12 -7.85
CA THR A 39 21.89 -10.04 -7.02
C THR A 39 23.08 -9.31 -6.41
N VAL A 40 23.49 -9.71 -5.22
CA VAL A 40 24.71 -9.23 -4.58
C VAL A 40 25.74 -10.36 -4.60
N ASN A 41 26.85 -10.18 -5.29
CA ASN A 41 27.86 -11.22 -5.52
C ASN A 41 27.27 -12.50 -6.13
N GLY A 42 26.34 -12.34 -7.07
CA GLY A 42 25.68 -13.46 -7.75
C GLY A 42 24.67 -14.22 -6.88
N ARG A 43 24.29 -13.70 -5.71
CA ARG A 43 23.41 -14.35 -4.74
C ARG A 43 22.28 -13.43 -4.31
N GLY A 44 21.20 -14.04 -3.79
CA GLY A 44 20.06 -13.37 -3.18
C GLY A 44 18.94 -13.09 -4.16
N SER A 45 17.78 -12.89 -3.58
CA SER A 45 16.51 -12.62 -4.27
C SER A 45 16.10 -11.17 -3.96
N PHE A 46 16.74 -10.20 -4.61
CA PHE A 46 16.45 -8.80 -4.43
C PHE A 46 15.67 -8.26 -5.62
N VAL A 47 14.74 -7.35 -5.36
CA VAL A 47 14.02 -6.59 -6.38
C VAL A 47 14.25 -5.11 -6.07
N GLN A 48 14.57 -4.34 -7.09
CA GLN A 48 14.70 -2.89 -6.93
C GLN A 48 13.39 -2.27 -6.48
N PRO A 49 13.41 -1.23 -5.61
CA PRO A 49 12.25 -0.38 -5.39
C PRO A 49 11.72 0.12 -6.73
N THR A 50 10.48 -0.22 -7.02
CA THR A 50 9.88 -0.02 -8.35
C THR A 50 8.68 0.90 -8.22
N ILE A 51 8.59 1.92 -9.07
CA ILE A 51 7.47 2.86 -9.11
C ILE A 51 6.87 2.87 -10.50
N PHE A 52 5.58 2.61 -10.57
CA PHE A 52 4.75 2.82 -11.75
C PHE A 52 3.87 4.05 -11.58
N ASP A 53 3.78 4.85 -12.62
CA ASP A 53 2.91 6.02 -12.72
C ASP A 53 1.89 5.85 -13.86
N ASN A 54 0.80 6.63 -13.81
CA ASN A 54 -0.32 6.50 -14.74
C ASN A 54 -0.94 5.10 -14.73
N VAL A 55 -1.00 4.47 -13.57
CA VAL A 55 -1.62 3.16 -13.41
C VAL A 55 -3.14 3.31 -13.52
N SER A 56 -3.77 2.48 -14.34
CA SER A 56 -5.24 2.42 -14.37
C SER A 56 -5.79 1.81 -13.09
N PRO A 57 -6.91 2.31 -12.54
CA PRO A 57 -7.58 1.67 -11.40
C PRO A 57 -8.00 0.22 -11.64
N GLU A 58 -8.13 -0.19 -12.91
CA GLU A 58 -8.50 -1.55 -13.29
C GLU A 58 -7.30 -2.46 -13.54
N ASP A 59 -6.08 -1.92 -13.50
CA ASP A 59 -4.86 -2.70 -13.72
C ASP A 59 -4.60 -3.67 -12.55
N THR A 60 -3.96 -4.80 -12.85
CA THR A 60 -3.51 -5.76 -11.83
C THR A 60 -2.53 -5.15 -10.85
N LEU A 61 -1.74 -4.14 -11.30
CA LEU A 61 -0.88 -3.35 -10.39
C LEU A 61 -1.66 -2.57 -9.33
N ALA A 62 -2.93 -2.25 -9.57
CA ALA A 62 -3.81 -1.55 -8.64
C ALA A 62 -4.73 -2.50 -7.85
N ARG A 63 -5.12 -3.62 -8.47
CA ARG A 63 -6.14 -4.54 -7.93
C ARG A 63 -5.57 -5.67 -7.11
N ASP A 64 -4.39 -6.18 -7.45
CA ASP A 64 -3.81 -7.36 -6.83
C ASP A 64 -2.75 -7.00 -5.79
N GLU A 65 -2.65 -7.82 -4.74
CA GLU A 65 -1.58 -7.70 -3.76
C GLU A 65 -0.29 -8.30 -4.32
N ILE A 66 0.64 -7.44 -4.73
CA ILE A 66 1.94 -7.85 -5.30
C ILE A 66 2.83 -8.47 -4.22
N PHE A 67 2.78 -7.92 -3.01
CA PHE A 67 3.61 -8.30 -1.85
C PHE A 67 5.12 -8.17 -2.13
N GLY A 68 5.49 -7.04 -2.73
CA GLY A 68 6.85 -6.71 -3.12
C GLY A 68 7.10 -5.20 -3.15
N PRO A 69 8.33 -4.75 -3.41
CA PRO A 69 8.71 -3.34 -3.38
C PRO A 69 8.22 -2.59 -4.64
N VAL A 70 6.93 -2.61 -4.88
CA VAL A 70 6.28 -2.00 -6.05
C VAL A 70 5.24 -1.00 -5.56
N LEU A 71 5.35 0.24 -6.02
CA LEU A 71 4.41 1.32 -5.78
C LEU A 71 3.67 1.66 -7.08
N SER A 72 2.35 1.63 -7.02
CA SER A 72 1.46 2.06 -8.10
C SER A 72 0.91 3.44 -7.79
N VAL A 73 1.10 4.40 -8.69
CA VAL A 73 0.60 5.76 -8.57
C VAL A 73 -0.57 5.95 -9.53
N ILE A 74 -1.71 6.36 -8.96
CA ILE A 74 -2.95 6.62 -9.68
C ILE A 74 -3.33 8.08 -9.42
N THR A 75 -3.61 8.83 -10.46
CA THR A 75 -4.08 10.21 -10.37
C THR A 75 -5.60 10.27 -10.19
N PHE A 76 -6.07 11.33 -9.60
CA PHE A 76 -7.48 11.64 -9.43
C PHE A 76 -7.71 13.14 -9.63
N ASP A 77 -8.92 13.54 -10.02
CA ASP A 77 -9.26 14.93 -10.28
C ASP A 77 -9.81 15.65 -9.04
N ASP A 78 -10.52 14.94 -8.17
CA ASP A 78 -11.11 15.53 -6.97
C ASP A 78 -11.14 14.56 -5.77
N GLU A 79 -11.53 15.11 -4.61
CA GLU A 79 -11.59 14.36 -3.34
C GLU A 79 -12.59 13.19 -3.38
N GLU A 80 -13.73 13.37 -4.05
CA GLU A 80 -14.77 12.35 -4.16
C GLU A 80 -14.29 11.16 -4.99
N GLU A 81 -13.59 11.44 -6.07
CA GLU A 81 -12.97 10.43 -6.89
C GLU A 81 -11.89 9.67 -6.12
N ALA A 82 -11.00 10.39 -5.44
CA ALA A 82 -9.94 9.77 -4.62
C ALA A 82 -10.54 8.79 -3.58
N ILE A 83 -11.61 9.20 -2.88
CA ILE A 83 -12.28 8.35 -1.89
C ILE A 83 -12.95 7.15 -2.55
N ARG A 84 -13.60 7.35 -3.69
CA ARG A 84 -14.24 6.27 -4.44
C ARG A 84 -13.21 5.23 -4.88
N MET A 85 -12.12 5.66 -5.51
CA MET A 85 -11.04 4.78 -5.98
C MET A 85 -10.37 4.05 -4.83
N ALA A 86 -10.04 4.73 -3.74
CA ALA A 86 -9.43 4.11 -2.56
C ALA A 86 -10.35 3.07 -1.91
N ASN A 87 -11.67 3.24 -2.03
CA ASN A 87 -12.64 2.29 -1.50
C ASN A 87 -13.00 1.16 -2.47
N ASP A 88 -12.68 1.30 -3.76
CA ASP A 88 -12.95 0.31 -4.78
C ASP A 88 -11.85 -0.77 -4.81
N SER A 89 -11.75 -1.50 -3.72
CA SER A 89 -10.82 -2.61 -3.51
C SER A 89 -11.49 -3.69 -2.67
N ILE A 90 -11.09 -4.94 -2.90
CA ILE A 90 -11.49 -6.07 -2.05
C ILE A 90 -10.75 -6.05 -0.69
N TYR A 91 -9.70 -5.26 -0.56
CA TYR A 91 -8.91 -5.11 0.65
C TYR A 91 -9.36 -3.91 1.48
N GLY A 92 -8.97 -3.90 2.73
CA GLY A 92 -9.30 -2.82 3.66
C GLY A 92 -8.54 -2.94 4.98
N LEU A 93 -7.21 -3.16 4.93
CA LEU A 93 -6.39 -3.27 6.13
C LEU A 93 -6.03 -1.89 6.68
N ALA A 94 -5.31 -1.10 5.89
CA ALA A 94 -4.80 0.19 6.29
C ALA A 94 -4.89 1.21 5.14
N ALA A 95 -5.00 2.48 5.50
CA ALA A 95 -4.91 3.60 4.58
C ALA A 95 -4.17 4.77 5.24
N SER A 96 -3.67 5.70 4.44
CA SER A 96 -3.08 6.95 4.92
C SER A 96 -3.60 8.13 4.11
N VAL A 97 -3.84 9.25 4.80
CA VAL A 97 -4.25 10.53 4.19
C VAL A 97 -3.20 11.57 4.50
N TRP A 98 -2.73 12.28 3.50
CA TRP A 98 -1.73 13.32 3.62
C TRP A 98 -2.33 14.67 3.21
N THR A 99 -2.44 15.59 4.15
CA THR A 99 -3.02 16.92 3.94
C THR A 99 -2.66 17.87 5.07
N ASP A 100 -2.53 19.15 4.79
CA ASP A 100 -2.37 20.24 5.75
C ASP A 100 -3.71 20.75 6.31
N SER A 101 -4.84 20.36 5.69
CA SER A 101 -6.17 20.74 6.13
C SER A 101 -6.74 19.75 7.13
N LEU A 102 -6.88 20.18 8.40
CA LEU A 102 -7.45 19.34 9.46
C LEU A 102 -8.89 18.88 9.13
N SER A 103 -9.72 19.76 8.58
CA SER A 103 -11.09 19.40 8.19
C SER A 103 -11.15 18.37 7.08
N ARG A 104 -10.24 18.47 6.10
CA ARG A 104 -10.09 17.46 5.04
C ARG A 104 -9.60 16.15 5.62
N ALA A 105 -8.61 16.17 6.50
CA ALA A 105 -8.09 14.97 7.16
C ALA A 105 -9.21 14.16 7.80
N HIS A 106 -10.03 14.79 8.65
CA HIS A 106 -11.15 14.11 9.33
C HIS A 106 -12.23 13.64 8.35
N ARG A 107 -12.60 14.48 7.39
CA ARG A 107 -13.62 14.13 6.40
C ARG A 107 -13.23 12.94 5.55
N VAL A 108 -12.02 12.96 4.97
CA VAL A 108 -11.53 11.89 4.10
C VAL A 108 -11.32 10.61 4.90
N ALA A 109 -10.58 10.68 6.02
CA ALA A 109 -10.31 9.48 6.82
C ALA A 109 -11.60 8.82 7.34
N GLY A 110 -12.66 9.60 7.65
CA GLY A 110 -13.97 9.04 8.04
C GLY A 110 -14.66 8.24 6.94
N ARG A 111 -14.36 8.53 5.70
CA ARG A 111 -14.99 7.93 4.51
C ARG A 111 -14.18 6.77 3.92
N LEU A 112 -12.90 6.65 4.24
CA LEU A 112 -12.07 5.52 3.79
C LEU A 112 -12.49 4.21 4.47
N ARG A 113 -12.63 3.17 3.69
CA ARG A 113 -13.04 1.84 4.14
C ARG A 113 -11.80 0.97 4.43
N ALA A 114 -11.11 1.29 5.51
CA ALA A 114 -9.98 0.53 6.03
C ALA A 114 -10.10 0.36 7.55
N GLY A 115 -9.51 -0.67 8.10
CA GLY A 115 -9.51 -0.92 9.54
C GLY A 115 -8.75 0.16 10.31
N THR A 116 -7.60 0.58 9.78
CA THR A 116 -6.80 1.69 10.31
C THR A 116 -6.62 2.76 9.25
N VAL A 117 -6.83 4.03 9.62
CA VAL A 117 -6.54 5.17 8.75
C VAL A 117 -5.60 6.12 9.48
N SER A 118 -4.41 6.30 8.93
CA SER A 118 -3.40 7.23 9.44
C SER A 118 -3.52 8.60 8.75
N VAL A 119 -3.15 9.66 9.44
CA VAL A 119 -3.12 11.01 8.86
C VAL A 119 -1.70 11.57 9.01
N ASN A 120 -1.10 11.99 7.89
CA ASN A 120 0.25 12.52 7.78
C ASN A 120 1.32 11.60 8.41
N THR A 121 1.08 10.30 8.38
CA THR A 121 2.00 9.27 8.84
C THR A 121 1.65 7.92 8.20
N VAL A 122 2.55 6.97 8.26
CA VAL A 122 2.34 5.56 7.91
C VAL A 122 2.93 4.68 9.01
N ASP A 123 2.44 3.44 9.12
CA ASP A 123 2.98 2.40 10.00
C ASP A 123 3.18 2.80 11.47
N ALA A 124 2.44 3.81 11.94
CA ALA A 124 2.46 4.22 13.33
C ALA A 124 1.58 3.27 14.17
N LEU A 125 1.99 2.01 14.26
CA LEU A 125 1.29 0.98 15.03
C LEU A 125 1.62 1.10 16.51
N SER A 126 0.62 0.84 17.34
CA SER A 126 0.77 0.81 18.80
C SER A 126 0.06 -0.41 19.38
N PRO A 127 0.67 -1.13 20.31
CA PRO A 127 -0.01 -2.23 21.03
C PRO A 127 -1.21 -1.74 21.86
N MET A 128 -1.32 -0.42 22.08
CA MET A 128 -2.44 0.21 22.78
C MET A 128 -3.68 0.39 21.90
N THR A 129 -3.56 0.19 20.58
CA THR A 129 -4.66 0.36 19.63
C THR A 129 -4.96 -0.96 18.93
N PRO A 130 -6.23 -1.33 18.77
CA PRO A 130 -6.57 -2.50 17.96
C PRO A 130 -6.10 -2.35 16.53
N PHE A 131 -5.57 -3.44 15.98
CA PHE A 131 -5.16 -3.54 14.60
C PHE A 131 -5.96 -4.65 13.91
N GLY A 132 -6.52 -4.37 12.75
CA GLY A 132 -7.26 -5.34 11.96
C GLY A 132 -7.80 -4.73 10.68
N GLY A 133 -8.22 -5.59 9.76
CA GLY A 133 -8.79 -5.20 8.48
C GLY A 133 -10.31 -5.28 8.43
N ILE A 134 -10.85 -4.86 7.32
CA ILE A 134 -12.23 -5.11 6.88
C ILE A 134 -12.19 -5.76 5.49
N LYS A 135 -13.34 -6.12 4.96
CA LYS A 135 -13.47 -6.79 3.66
C LYS A 135 -12.65 -8.10 3.66
N GLN A 136 -11.88 -8.39 2.60
CA GLN A 136 -11.06 -9.61 2.54
C GLN A 136 -9.80 -9.56 3.42
N SER A 137 -9.41 -8.38 3.92
CA SER A 137 -8.34 -8.26 4.91
C SER A 137 -8.75 -8.71 6.32
N ASP A 138 -10.03 -8.99 6.54
CA ASP A 138 -10.60 -9.41 7.85
C ASP A 138 -10.55 -10.94 8.08
N LYS A 139 -9.84 -11.69 7.29
CA LYS A 139 -9.82 -13.18 7.38
C LYS A 139 -9.33 -13.72 8.73
N TYR A 140 -8.76 -12.89 9.57
CA TYR A 140 -8.15 -13.29 10.85
C TYR A 140 -8.84 -12.72 12.09
N THR A 141 -9.86 -11.89 11.95
CA THR A 141 -10.56 -11.32 13.11
C THR A 141 -11.81 -12.13 13.43
N ALA A 142 -11.63 -13.22 14.17
CA ALA A 142 -12.73 -14.06 14.68
C ALA A 142 -13.59 -13.39 15.76
N LEU A 143 -13.33 -12.15 16.12
CA LEU A 143 -14.07 -11.37 17.09
C LEU A 143 -14.88 -10.29 16.38
N LYS A 144 -16.17 -10.53 16.24
CA LYS A 144 -17.18 -9.52 15.87
C LYS A 144 -17.31 -8.47 16.98
N THR A 145 -16.25 -7.76 17.28
CA THR A 145 -16.30 -6.60 18.16
C THR A 145 -16.49 -5.35 17.33
N THR A 146 -17.30 -4.45 17.84
CA THR A 146 -17.62 -3.14 17.29
C THR A 146 -16.38 -2.47 16.71
N TRP A 147 -16.36 -2.23 15.41
CA TRP A 147 -15.25 -1.60 14.73
C TRP A 147 -15.11 -0.16 15.19
N ILE A 148 -14.07 0.10 15.97
CA ILE A 148 -13.68 1.46 16.31
C ILE A 148 -12.64 1.88 15.27
N LYS A 149 -12.95 2.91 14.48
CA LYS A 149 -11.95 3.55 13.63
C LYS A 149 -11.00 4.36 14.51
N TYR A 150 -9.73 3.97 14.51
CA TYR A 150 -8.67 4.73 15.15
C TYR A 150 -8.10 5.76 14.20
N TRP A 151 -7.92 6.96 14.72
CA TRP A 151 -7.30 8.07 14.03
C TRP A 151 -5.93 8.27 14.61
N GLN A 152 -4.90 8.04 13.84
CA GLN A 152 -3.54 8.42 14.20
C GLN A 152 -3.17 9.69 13.45
N ILE A 153 -2.89 10.76 14.18
CA ILE A 153 -2.41 12.02 13.62
C ILE A 153 -0.90 12.05 13.85
N GLY A 154 -0.12 11.98 12.79
CA GLY A 154 1.32 12.19 12.83
C GLY A 154 1.65 13.66 13.10
N ARG A 155 2.80 13.92 13.69
CA ARG A 155 3.34 15.28 13.74
C ARG A 155 3.84 15.61 12.33
N ALA A 156 3.45 16.77 11.81
CA ALA A 156 4.11 17.35 10.65
C ALA A 156 5.59 17.55 11.00
N ALA A 157 6.49 17.06 10.15
CA ALA A 157 7.91 17.31 10.28
C ALA A 157 8.21 18.74 9.85
#